data_2d9b3d157199de68d04177ab0ac528ac
#
_entry.id   2d9b3d157199de68d04177ab0ac528ac
#
_cell.length_a   1.000
_cell.length_b   1.000
_cell.length_c   1.000
_cell.angle_alpha   90.00
_cell.angle_beta   90.00
_cell.angle_gamma   90.00
#
_symmetry.space_group_name_H-M   'P 1'
#
loop_
_entity.id
_entity.type
_entity.pdbx_description
1 polymer ?
#
loop_
_entity_poly.entity_id
_entity_poly.type
_entity_poly.pdbx_seq_one_letter_code
_entity_poly.pdbx_strand_id
1 'polypeptide(L)'
;MSERDLVRELKETIKDLSKDRDDALDKVKSKESRLKQTLIKLEHATDDVQSLGHKIGEQNKKMADMEAKLHTKERLLDEALERIKTLTDDSTTETDTDTDDKELD
;
A
#
# COMPACT_ATOMS: atom_id res chain seq x y z
N MET A 1 -30.83 23.19 -63.39
CA MET A 1 -30.71 23.84 -62.08
C MET A 1 -30.25 25.30 -62.35
N SER A 2 -30.92 26.30 -61.81
CA SER A 2 -30.52 27.65 -61.93
C SER A 2 -29.33 27.99 -61.02
N GLU A 3 -28.63 29.10 -61.39
CA GLU A 3 -27.53 29.57 -60.52
C GLU A 3 -27.99 29.89 -59.10
N ARG A 4 -29.22 30.42 -58.98
CA ARG A 4 -29.80 30.70 -57.64
C ARG A 4 -30.00 29.45 -56.81
N ASP A 5 -30.47 28.42 -57.48
CA ASP A 5 -30.67 27.12 -56.76
C ASP A 5 -29.35 26.54 -56.31
N LEU A 6 -28.35 26.60 -57.19
CA LEU A 6 -27.00 26.13 -56.85
C LEU A 6 -26.39 26.94 -55.71
N VAL A 7 -26.51 28.27 -55.74
CA VAL A 7 -26.03 29.12 -54.67
C VAL A 7 -26.73 28.84 -53.36
N ARG A 8 -28.04 28.58 -53.39
CA ARG A 8 -28.82 28.23 -52.20
C ARG A 8 -28.33 26.92 -51.59
N GLU A 9 -28.15 25.91 -52.42
CA GLU A 9 -27.67 24.62 -51.98
C GLU A 9 -26.26 24.73 -51.36
N LEU A 10 -25.38 25.49 -51.97
CA LEU A 10 -24.04 25.72 -51.44
C LEU A 10 -24.08 26.42 -50.10
N LYS A 11 -24.92 27.43 -49.94
CA LYS A 11 -25.10 28.14 -48.66
C LYS A 11 -25.61 27.22 -47.57
N GLU A 12 -26.59 26.37 -47.90
CA GLU A 12 -27.12 25.41 -46.96
C GLU A 12 -26.06 24.38 -46.54
N THR A 13 -25.28 23.89 -47.49
CA THR A 13 -24.19 22.95 -47.24
C THR A 13 -23.13 23.61 -46.35
N ILE A 14 -22.76 24.84 -46.60
CA ILE A 14 -21.80 25.57 -45.78
C ILE A 14 -22.33 25.74 -44.35
N LYS A 15 -23.61 26.05 -44.21
CA LYS A 15 -24.25 26.20 -42.89
C LYS A 15 -24.24 24.89 -42.13
N ASP A 16 -24.58 23.81 -42.80
CA ASP A 16 -24.60 22.47 -42.17
C ASP A 16 -23.19 22.05 -41.76
N LEU A 17 -22.21 22.25 -42.63
CA LEU A 17 -20.81 21.95 -42.32
C LEU A 17 -20.27 22.78 -41.16
N SER A 18 -20.65 24.07 -41.10
CA SER A 18 -20.26 24.95 -40.00
C SER A 18 -20.84 24.46 -38.68
N LYS A 19 -22.09 24.01 -38.70
CA LYS A 19 -22.75 23.46 -37.52
C LYS A 19 -22.07 22.18 -37.07
N ASP A 20 -21.79 21.28 -38.01
CA ASP A 20 -21.11 20.01 -37.73
C ASP A 20 -19.72 20.26 -37.13
N ARG A 21 -18.99 21.25 -37.69
CA ARG A 21 -17.70 21.65 -37.17
C ARG A 21 -17.81 22.16 -35.74
N ASP A 22 -18.77 23.04 -35.47
CA ASP A 22 -18.97 23.62 -34.14
C ASP A 22 -19.34 22.54 -33.12
N ASP A 23 -20.23 21.60 -33.50
CA ASP A 23 -20.60 20.47 -32.69
C ASP A 23 -19.38 19.57 -32.38
N ALA A 24 -18.55 19.32 -33.38
CA ALA A 24 -17.33 18.54 -33.23
C ALA A 24 -16.33 19.21 -32.29
N LEU A 25 -16.17 20.55 -32.43
CA LEU A 25 -15.28 21.31 -31.53
C LEU A 25 -15.77 21.27 -30.09
N ASP A 26 -17.08 21.37 -29.87
CA ASP A 26 -17.66 21.28 -28.53
C ASP A 26 -17.39 19.90 -27.90
N LYS A 27 -17.51 18.84 -28.69
CA LYS A 27 -17.21 17.51 -28.24
C LYS A 27 -15.72 17.37 -27.88
N VAL A 28 -14.84 17.92 -28.69
CA VAL A 28 -13.39 17.90 -28.42
C VAL A 28 -13.09 18.65 -27.13
N LYS A 29 -13.67 19.83 -26.94
CA LYS A 29 -13.46 20.60 -25.70
C LYS A 29 -13.94 19.84 -24.47
N SER A 30 -15.10 19.19 -24.57
CA SER A 30 -15.64 18.39 -23.48
C SER A 30 -14.71 17.23 -23.14
N LYS A 31 -14.20 16.54 -24.16
CA LYS A 31 -13.27 15.42 -23.97
C LYS A 31 -11.94 15.88 -23.39
N GLU A 32 -11.42 17.03 -23.83
CA GLU A 32 -10.21 17.62 -23.28
C GLU A 32 -10.36 17.95 -21.80
N SER A 33 -11.51 18.51 -21.43
CA SER A 33 -11.82 18.82 -20.03
C SER A 33 -11.84 17.55 -19.18
N ARG A 34 -12.49 16.50 -19.67
CA ARG A 34 -12.53 15.20 -18.99
C ARG A 34 -11.14 14.59 -18.86
N LEU A 35 -10.35 14.70 -19.92
CA LEU A 35 -8.98 14.19 -19.91
C LEU A 35 -8.14 14.90 -18.86
N LYS A 36 -8.23 16.23 -18.79
CA LYS A 36 -7.52 17.01 -17.76
C LYS A 36 -7.92 16.56 -16.35
N GLN A 37 -9.21 16.39 -16.11
CA GLN A 37 -9.70 15.92 -14.82
C GLN A 37 -9.17 14.53 -14.48
N THR A 38 -9.17 13.65 -15.47
CA THR A 38 -8.66 12.29 -15.30
C THR A 38 -7.16 12.29 -15.01
N LEU A 39 -6.40 13.14 -15.69
CA LEU A 39 -4.96 13.29 -15.44
C LEU A 39 -4.68 13.78 -14.03
N ILE A 40 -5.45 14.74 -13.54
CA ILE A 40 -5.32 15.23 -12.16
C ILE A 40 -5.60 14.13 -11.16
N LYS A 41 -6.67 13.35 -11.38
CA LYS A 41 -7.00 12.21 -10.53
C LYS A 41 -5.89 11.15 -10.54
N LEU A 42 -5.31 10.93 -11.72
CA LEU A 42 -4.20 9.98 -11.85
C LEU A 42 -2.97 10.46 -11.08
N GLU A 43 -2.65 11.75 -11.16
CA GLU A 43 -1.55 12.32 -10.38
C GLU A 43 -1.76 12.13 -8.88
N HIS A 44 -2.97 12.43 -8.37
CA HIS A 44 -3.31 12.21 -6.98
C HIS A 44 -3.20 10.74 -6.58
N ALA A 45 -3.69 9.84 -7.42
CA ALA A 45 -3.59 8.41 -7.18
C ALA A 45 -2.13 7.94 -7.16
N THR A 46 -1.31 8.47 -8.04
CA THR A 46 0.13 8.16 -8.09
C THR A 46 0.82 8.65 -6.83
N ASP A 47 0.51 9.85 -6.38
CA ASP A 47 1.06 10.40 -5.13
C ASP A 47 0.64 9.56 -3.93
N ASP A 48 -0.62 9.13 -3.88
CA ASP A 48 -1.14 8.27 -2.82
C ASP A 48 -0.41 6.92 -2.80
N VAL A 49 -0.17 6.33 -3.97
CA VAL A 49 0.55 5.07 -4.08
C VAL A 49 1.99 5.21 -3.58
N GLN A 50 2.67 6.30 -3.93
CA GLN A 50 4.02 6.58 -3.45
C GLN A 50 4.05 6.75 -1.94
N SER A 51 3.10 7.50 -1.39
CA SER A 51 2.96 7.71 0.05
C SER A 51 2.73 6.39 0.79
N LEU A 52 1.83 5.56 0.28
CA LEU A 52 1.55 4.24 0.85
C LEU A 52 2.77 3.33 0.77
N GLY A 53 3.49 3.35 -0.35
CA GLY A 53 4.73 2.60 -0.50
C GLY A 53 5.77 2.99 0.54
N HIS A 54 5.90 4.28 0.80
CA HIS A 54 6.81 4.80 1.82
C HIS A 54 6.41 4.33 3.22
N LYS A 55 5.12 4.39 3.54
CA LYS A 55 4.60 3.91 4.83
C LYS A 55 4.82 2.41 5.00
N ILE A 56 4.60 1.63 3.96
CA ILE A 56 4.86 0.19 3.98
C ILE A 56 6.34 -0.08 4.24
N GLY A 57 7.23 0.66 3.59
CA GLY A 57 8.66 0.55 3.82
C GLY A 57 9.05 0.83 5.26
N GLU A 58 8.49 1.87 5.87
CA GLU A 58 8.72 2.20 7.27
C GLU A 58 8.18 1.12 8.21
N GLN A 59 6.97 0.62 7.93
CA GLN A 59 6.39 -0.46 8.73
C GLN A 59 7.22 -1.73 8.65
N ASN A 60 7.72 -2.05 7.45
CA ASN A 60 8.59 -3.21 7.26
C ASN A 60 9.88 -3.10 8.08
N LYS A 61 10.46 -1.90 8.15
CA LYS A 61 11.63 -1.65 9.01
C LYS A 61 11.30 -1.86 10.48
N LYS A 62 10.17 -1.34 10.94
CA LYS A 62 9.72 -1.52 12.32
C LYS A 62 9.50 -3.00 12.64
N MET A 63 8.89 -3.73 11.71
CA MET A 63 8.66 -5.16 11.88
C MET A 63 9.97 -5.93 11.96
N ALA A 64 10.94 -5.61 11.11
CA ALA A 64 12.26 -6.23 11.16
C ALA A 64 12.96 -5.93 12.48
N ASP A 65 12.89 -4.70 12.98
CA ASP A 65 13.45 -4.32 14.27
C ASP A 65 12.78 -5.09 15.41
N MET A 66 11.46 -5.21 15.36
CA MET A 66 10.70 -5.97 16.38
C MET A 66 11.03 -7.44 16.34
N GLU A 67 11.17 -8.03 15.17
CA GLU A 67 11.58 -9.41 14.99
C GLU A 67 12.97 -9.64 15.57
N ALA A 68 13.91 -8.74 15.31
CA ALA A 68 15.26 -8.81 15.87
C ALA A 68 15.25 -8.74 17.40
N LYS A 69 14.44 -7.83 17.95
CA LYS A 69 14.29 -7.71 19.41
C LYS A 69 13.66 -8.97 20.02
N LEU A 70 12.64 -9.48 19.36
CA LEU A 70 11.96 -10.70 19.79
C LEU A 70 12.94 -11.89 19.80
N HIS A 71 13.72 -12.01 18.75
CA HIS A 71 14.71 -13.07 18.61
C HIS A 71 15.77 -12.98 19.73
N THR A 72 16.23 -11.76 20.03
CA THR A 72 17.16 -11.51 21.13
C THR A 72 16.55 -11.92 22.47
N LYS A 73 15.29 -11.55 22.71
CA LYS A 73 14.58 -11.90 23.95
C LYS A 73 14.37 -13.40 24.08
N GLU A 74 14.04 -14.08 23.00
CA GLU A 74 13.90 -15.54 22.96
C GLU A 74 15.21 -16.22 23.32
N ARG A 75 16.32 -15.75 22.76
CA ARG A 75 17.64 -16.27 23.07
C ARG A 75 17.98 -16.06 24.55
N LEU A 76 17.73 -14.88 25.08
CA LEU A 76 17.96 -14.58 26.49
C LEU A 76 17.09 -15.44 27.41
N LEU A 77 15.84 -15.66 27.01
CA LEU A 77 14.94 -16.52 27.74
C LEU A 77 15.45 -17.95 27.75
N ASP A 78 15.87 -18.47 26.61
CA ASP A 78 16.43 -19.81 26.50
C ASP A 78 17.69 -19.96 27.36
N GLU A 79 18.56 -18.98 27.37
CA GLU A 79 19.75 -18.94 28.21
C GLU A 79 19.37 -18.97 29.70
N ALA A 80 18.38 -18.17 30.08
CA ALA A 80 17.88 -18.12 31.43
C ALA A 80 17.27 -19.47 31.87
N LEU A 81 16.49 -20.08 30.98
CA LEU A 81 15.89 -21.39 31.24
C LEU A 81 16.97 -22.48 31.39
N GLU A 82 18.00 -22.40 30.57
CA GLU A 82 19.15 -23.33 30.69
C GLU A 82 19.84 -23.15 32.01
N ARG A 83 20.06 -21.93 32.48
CA ARG A 83 20.67 -21.65 33.79
C ARG A 83 19.81 -22.19 34.92
N ILE A 84 18.51 -21.95 34.85
CA ILE A 84 17.55 -22.44 35.84
C ILE A 84 17.59 -23.97 35.90
N LYS A 85 17.58 -24.59 34.73
CA LYS A 85 17.65 -26.04 34.62
C LYS A 85 18.93 -26.59 35.25
N THR A 86 20.07 -25.99 34.92
CA THR A 86 21.36 -26.38 35.47
C THR A 86 21.40 -26.21 36.99
N LEU A 87 20.92 -25.06 37.48
CA LEU A 87 20.87 -24.81 38.93
C LEU A 87 19.90 -25.76 39.64
N THR A 88 18.77 -26.02 39.00
CA THR A 88 17.77 -26.96 39.56
C THR A 88 18.33 -28.38 39.62
N ASP A 89 18.99 -28.79 38.54
CA ASP A 89 19.61 -30.13 38.50
C ASP A 89 20.69 -30.26 39.58
N ASP A 90 21.54 -29.25 39.74
CA ASP A 90 22.56 -29.20 40.77
C ASP A 90 21.92 -29.19 42.16
N SER A 91 20.91 -28.34 42.34
CA SER A 91 20.16 -28.28 43.61
C SER A 91 19.43 -29.58 43.90
N THR A 92 18.87 -30.19 42.85
CA THR A 92 18.16 -31.47 42.98
C THR A 92 19.13 -32.58 43.43
N THR A 93 20.33 -32.57 42.87
CA THR A 93 21.36 -33.52 43.28
C THR A 93 21.75 -33.33 44.73
N GLU A 94 21.94 -32.08 45.14
CA GLU A 94 22.20 -31.74 46.54
C GLU A 94 20.99 -32.00 47.43
N THR A 95 19.81 -31.61 46.92
CA THR A 95 18.56 -31.73 47.65
C THR A 95 18.14 -33.19 47.83
N ASP A 96 18.48 -34.07 46.93
CA ASP A 96 18.18 -35.50 47.09
C ASP A 96 18.77 -36.04 48.37
N THR A 97 19.96 -35.61 48.69
CA THR A 97 20.60 -36.01 49.97
C THR A 97 19.87 -35.36 51.13
N ASP A 98 19.55 -34.08 51.02
CA ASP A 98 18.84 -33.34 52.08
C ASP A 98 17.39 -33.77 52.19
N THR A 99 16.75 -34.09 51.07
CA THR A 99 15.35 -34.49 51.02
C THR A 99 15.12 -35.78 51.75
N ASP A 100 16.01 -36.72 51.65
CA ASP A 100 15.94 -37.98 52.38
C ASP A 100 15.90 -37.70 53.89
N ASP A 101 16.70 -36.78 54.37
CA ASP A 101 16.71 -36.34 55.74
C ASP A 101 15.40 -35.64 56.12
N LYS A 102 14.85 -34.82 55.23
CA LYS A 102 13.59 -34.14 55.51
C LYS A 102 12.40 -35.06 55.52
N GLU A 103 12.38 -36.04 54.65
CA GLU A 103 11.29 -37.01 54.60
C GLU A 103 11.23 -37.87 55.87
N LEU A 104 12.35 -38.06 56.48
CA LEU A 104 12.42 -38.80 57.73
C LEU A 104 11.86 -38.02 58.91
N ASP A 105 11.83 -36.75 58.79
CA ASP A 105 11.22 -35.85 59.74
C ASP A 105 9.70 -35.89 59.65
#